data_4dbed70a7a6381b51897c42ff42adcb2
#
_entry.id   4dbed70a7a6381b51897c42ff42adcb2
#
_cell.length_a   1.000
_cell.length_b   1.000
_cell.length_c   1.000
_cell.angle_alpha   90.00
_cell.angle_beta   90.00
_cell.angle_gamma   90.00
#
_symmetry.space_group_name_H-M   'P 1'
#
loop_
_entity.id
_entity.type
_entity.pdbx_description
1 polymer ?
#
loop_
_entity_poly.entity_id
_entity_poly.type
_entity_poly.pdbx_seq_one_letter_code
_entity_poly.pdbx_strand_id
1 'polypeptide(L)'
;MALETKPAKDPAAEDKHELDPKRKAALDTALAQVEKSFGKGSAMRLGDQPEQNVEVIPTGSLALDMALGIGGPESSGKTTLALHVVANAQKKGGVAAYIDAEHALDPAYARKLGVDTDSLIVSQPDNGEQALEIADMLIRSGALDVIVIDSVAALVPKAEIEGEMGDSHVGLQARLMSQALRKMTGALAQAGTTAIFINQLREKIGVFFGNPETTTGGKAL
;
A
#
# COMPACT_ATOMS: atom_id res chain seq x y z
N MET A 1 -17.99 -20.36 -49.89
CA MET A 1 -18.75 -19.34 -49.19
C MET A 1 -18.23 -19.36 -47.74
N ALA A 2 -17.19 -18.57 -47.46
CA ALA A 2 -16.52 -18.54 -46.16
C ALA A 2 -17.20 -17.46 -45.31
N LEU A 3 -17.69 -17.83 -44.11
CA LEU A 3 -18.26 -16.92 -43.13
C LEU A 3 -17.10 -16.27 -42.37
N GLU A 4 -16.84 -15.00 -42.62
CA GLU A 4 -15.99 -14.14 -41.79
C GLU A 4 -16.70 -13.89 -40.45
N THR A 5 -16.17 -14.47 -39.41
CA THR A 5 -16.53 -14.11 -38.02
C THR A 5 -15.77 -12.85 -37.62
N LYS A 6 -16.48 -11.73 -37.47
CA LYS A 6 -15.98 -10.52 -36.82
C LYS A 6 -15.50 -10.84 -35.42
N PRO A 7 -14.33 -10.33 -34.97
CA PRO A 7 -13.92 -10.48 -33.56
C PRO A 7 -14.90 -9.70 -32.68
N ALA A 8 -15.34 -10.36 -31.62
CA ALA A 8 -16.16 -9.77 -30.58
C ALA A 8 -15.37 -8.65 -29.89
N LYS A 9 -15.97 -7.47 -29.80
CA LYS A 9 -15.46 -6.35 -28.99
C LYS A 9 -15.39 -6.78 -27.53
N ASP A 10 -14.21 -6.64 -26.94
CA ASP A 10 -13.98 -6.81 -25.50
C ASP A 10 -14.83 -5.78 -24.73
N PRO A 11 -15.70 -6.19 -23.81
CA PRO A 11 -16.55 -5.25 -23.06
C PRO A 11 -15.81 -4.49 -21.94
N ALA A 12 -14.47 -4.62 -21.84
CA ALA A 12 -13.65 -4.00 -20.79
C ALA A 12 -13.07 -2.62 -21.15
N ALA A 13 -13.46 -2.03 -22.30
CA ALA A 13 -12.98 -0.71 -22.74
C ALA A 13 -14.08 0.37 -22.56
N GLU A 14 -14.77 0.37 -21.41
CA GLU A 14 -15.77 1.40 -21.13
C GLU A 14 -15.38 2.21 -19.89
N ASP A 15 -15.29 3.51 -20.12
CA ASP A 15 -15.23 4.64 -19.17
C ASP A 15 -14.07 4.62 -18.15
N LYS A 16 -12.92 5.18 -18.55
CA LYS A 16 -12.02 5.83 -17.59
C LYS A 16 -12.82 6.97 -16.94
N HIS A 17 -13.30 6.73 -15.74
CA HIS A 17 -13.99 7.75 -14.96
C HIS A 17 -13.00 8.89 -14.73
N GLU A 18 -13.16 10.00 -15.48
CA GLU A 18 -12.33 11.20 -15.27
C GLU A 18 -12.62 11.73 -13.89
N LEU A 19 -11.57 11.84 -13.08
CA LEU A 19 -11.61 12.46 -11.77
C LEU A 19 -12.18 13.88 -11.88
N ASP A 20 -13.04 14.25 -10.93
CA ASP A 20 -13.48 15.63 -10.75
C ASP A 20 -12.25 16.55 -10.81
N PRO A 21 -12.25 17.61 -11.68
CA PRO A 21 -11.10 18.50 -11.86
C PRO A 21 -10.57 19.08 -10.55
N LYS A 22 -11.43 19.35 -9.56
CA LYS A 22 -11.02 19.83 -8.24
C LYS A 22 -10.23 18.79 -7.44
N ARG A 23 -10.69 17.53 -7.48
CA ARG A 23 -9.99 16.40 -6.82
C ARG A 23 -8.66 16.12 -7.48
N LYS A 24 -8.60 16.17 -8.82
CA LYS A 24 -7.36 16.00 -9.57
C LYS A 24 -6.33 17.07 -9.20
N ALA A 25 -6.72 18.34 -9.20
CA ALA A 25 -5.84 19.45 -8.82
C ALA A 25 -5.34 19.36 -7.37
N ALA A 26 -6.21 18.95 -6.42
CA ALA A 26 -5.82 18.74 -5.03
C ALA A 26 -4.81 17.59 -4.89
N LEU A 27 -5.00 16.50 -5.64
CA LEU A 27 -4.08 15.36 -5.66
C LEU A 27 -2.72 15.73 -6.26
N ASP A 28 -2.70 16.40 -7.41
CA ASP A 28 -1.46 16.84 -8.05
C ASP A 28 -0.66 17.79 -7.14
N THR A 29 -1.36 18.67 -6.42
CA THR A 29 -0.74 19.55 -5.41
C THR A 29 -0.14 18.76 -4.26
N ALA A 30 -0.86 17.76 -3.74
CA ALA A 30 -0.38 16.90 -2.65
C ALA A 30 0.83 16.08 -3.08
N LEU A 31 0.82 15.51 -4.27
CA LEU A 31 1.96 14.76 -4.84
C LEU A 31 3.20 15.66 -5.01
N ALA A 32 3.02 16.87 -5.55
CA ALA A 32 4.12 17.82 -5.66
C ALA A 32 4.70 18.23 -4.30
N GLN A 33 3.86 18.35 -3.27
CA GLN A 33 4.33 18.66 -1.92
C GLN A 33 5.07 17.48 -1.27
N VAL A 34 4.63 16.24 -1.52
CA VAL A 34 5.34 15.02 -1.09
C VAL A 34 6.72 14.98 -1.74
N GLU A 35 6.81 15.16 -3.06
CA GLU A 35 8.10 15.19 -3.77
C GLU A 35 9.04 16.29 -3.26
N LYS A 36 8.50 17.47 -2.96
CA LYS A 36 9.28 18.59 -2.41
C LYS A 36 9.82 18.30 -1.01
N SER A 37 9.05 17.58 -0.18
CA SER A 37 9.41 17.31 1.22
C SER A 37 10.30 16.08 1.38
N PHE A 38 10.13 15.06 0.54
CA PHE A 38 10.75 13.73 0.71
C PHE A 38 11.61 13.29 -0.47
N GLY A 39 11.66 14.09 -1.53
CA GLY A 39 12.43 13.79 -2.74
C GLY A 39 11.59 13.16 -3.86
N LYS A 40 12.18 13.14 -5.05
CA LYS A 40 11.53 12.61 -6.27
C LYS A 40 11.31 11.10 -6.15
N GLY A 41 10.11 10.65 -6.48
CA GLY A 41 9.74 9.23 -6.43
C GLY A 41 9.18 8.77 -5.08
N SER A 42 9.06 9.66 -4.07
CA SER A 42 8.46 9.31 -2.76
C SER A 42 6.98 8.95 -2.84
N ALA A 43 6.28 9.39 -3.87
CA ALA A 43 4.94 8.96 -4.24
C ALA A 43 4.80 9.00 -5.77
N MET A 44 4.26 7.94 -6.36
CA MET A 44 4.09 7.82 -7.81
C MET A 44 2.86 6.98 -8.14
N ARG A 45 2.41 7.03 -9.38
CA ARG A 45 1.41 6.07 -9.87
C ARG A 45 2.08 4.74 -10.11
N LEU A 46 1.42 3.65 -9.76
CA LEU A 46 1.99 2.30 -9.88
C LEU A 46 2.35 1.96 -11.35
N GLY A 47 1.59 2.48 -12.32
CA GLY A 47 1.88 2.32 -13.74
C GLY A 47 3.16 3.02 -14.21
N ASP A 48 3.67 4.01 -13.47
CA ASP A 48 4.90 4.72 -13.79
C ASP A 48 6.17 4.00 -13.24
N GLN A 49 6.00 2.95 -12.45
CA GLN A 49 7.12 2.11 -12.01
C GLN A 49 7.67 1.30 -13.19
N PRO A 50 9.01 1.32 -13.40
CA PRO A 50 9.62 0.43 -14.37
C PRO A 50 9.35 -1.03 -13.99
N GLU A 51 8.91 -1.85 -14.95
CA GLU A 51 8.80 -3.29 -14.73
C GLU A 51 10.16 -3.83 -14.30
N GLN A 52 10.23 -4.32 -13.07
CA GLN A 52 11.43 -4.99 -12.57
C GLN A 52 11.49 -6.38 -13.22
N ASN A 53 12.22 -6.49 -14.32
CA ASN A 53 12.63 -7.78 -14.87
C ASN A 53 13.70 -8.35 -13.92
N VAL A 54 13.27 -9.07 -12.90
CA VAL A 54 14.18 -9.84 -12.05
C VAL A 54 14.56 -11.09 -12.82
N GLU A 55 15.87 -11.25 -13.15
CA GLU A 55 16.39 -12.51 -13.67
C GLU A 55 16.16 -13.60 -12.63
N VAL A 56 15.28 -14.55 -12.95
CA VAL A 56 14.97 -15.69 -12.08
C VAL A 56 15.91 -16.83 -12.43
N ILE A 57 16.66 -17.36 -11.45
CA ILE A 57 17.40 -18.60 -11.58
C ILE A 57 16.41 -19.76 -11.41
N PRO A 58 16.10 -20.53 -12.47
CA PRO A 58 15.13 -21.61 -12.36
C PRO A 58 15.63 -22.70 -11.42
N THR A 59 14.78 -23.19 -10.52
CA THR A 59 15.09 -24.33 -9.61
C THR A 59 15.02 -25.69 -10.32
N GLY A 60 14.47 -25.71 -11.54
CA GLY A 60 14.20 -26.94 -12.29
C GLY A 60 12.86 -27.60 -11.95
N SER A 61 12.08 -27.03 -11.04
CA SER A 61 10.70 -27.44 -10.74
C SER A 61 9.74 -26.31 -11.07
N LEU A 62 8.92 -26.47 -12.10
CA LEU A 62 7.97 -25.45 -12.54
C LEU A 62 7.02 -25.01 -11.41
N ALA A 63 6.55 -25.94 -10.58
CA ALA A 63 5.69 -25.63 -9.45
C ALA A 63 6.40 -24.78 -8.39
N LEU A 64 7.68 -25.05 -8.12
CA LEU A 64 8.49 -24.31 -7.17
C LEU A 64 8.88 -22.93 -7.74
N ASP A 65 9.24 -22.86 -9.03
CA ASP A 65 9.55 -21.62 -9.70
C ASP A 65 8.33 -20.66 -9.75
N MET A 66 7.12 -21.20 -9.98
CA MET A 66 5.88 -20.44 -9.89
C MET A 66 5.58 -19.98 -8.45
N ALA A 67 5.94 -20.75 -7.44
CA ALA A 67 5.75 -20.40 -6.04
C ALA A 67 6.78 -19.38 -5.54
N LEU A 68 8.03 -19.43 -6.03
CA LEU A 68 9.14 -18.56 -5.62
C LEU A 68 9.30 -17.33 -6.50
N GLY A 69 8.89 -17.39 -7.76
CA GLY A 69 9.00 -16.28 -8.72
C GLY A 69 8.00 -15.14 -8.51
N ILE A 70 6.99 -15.37 -7.68
CA ILE A 70 6.14 -14.32 -7.13
C ILE A 70 6.61 -14.16 -5.70
N GLY A 71 7.35 -13.11 -5.39
CA GLY A 71 7.69 -12.77 -4.01
C GLY A 71 6.42 -12.92 -3.20
N GLY A 72 6.33 -14.02 -2.40
CA GLY A 72 5.05 -14.59 -2.01
C GLY A 72 4.18 -13.58 -1.28
N PRO A 73 2.92 -13.40 -1.67
CA PRO A 73 1.98 -12.70 -0.83
C PRO A 73 2.03 -13.41 0.53
N GLU A 74 2.04 -12.65 1.61
CA GLU A 74 1.94 -13.22 2.94
C GLU A 74 0.82 -14.27 2.95
N SER A 75 1.09 -15.42 3.49
CA SER A 75 0.26 -16.64 3.41
C SER A 75 -1.22 -16.47 3.84
N SER A 76 -1.58 -15.34 4.45
CA SER A 76 -2.93 -15.04 4.96
C SER A 76 -3.82 -14.24 3.97
N GLY A 77 -3.29 -13.73 2.85
CA GLY A 77 -4.06 -12.98 1.86
C GLY A 77 -4.45 -11.55 2.27
N LYS A 78 -3.80 -10.94 3.27
CA LYS A 78 -4.09 -9.56 3.72
C LYS A 78 -3.91 -8.53 2.61
N THR A 79 -2.77 -8.56 1.94
CA THR A 79 -2.46 -7.70 0.78
C THR A 79 -3.46 -7.91 -0.36
N THR A 80 -3.81 -9.17 -0.65
CA THR A 80 -4.83 -9.52 -1.66
C THR A 80 -6.17 -8.89 -1.34
N LEU A 81 -6.63 -8.98 -0.08
CA LEU A 81 -7.88 -8.38 0.35
C LEU A 81 -7.85 -6.85 0.21
N ALA A 82 -6.77 -6.21 0.63
CA ALA A 82 -6.59 -4.76 0.50
C ALA A 82 -6.61 -4.31 -0.97
N LEU A 83 -5.94 -5.05 -1.86
CA LEU A 83 -5.97 -4.77 -3.31
C LEU A 83 -7.37 -4.94 -3.91
N HIS A 84 -8.18 -5.90 -3.45
CA HIS A 84 -9.59 -5.99 -3.86
C HIS A 84 -10.41 -4.77 -3.41
N VAL A 85 -10.17 -4.25 -2.21
CA VAL A 85 -10.84 -3.01 -1.75
C VAL A 85 -10.43 -1.83 -2.61
N VAL A 86 -9.12 -1.69 -2.92
CA VAL A 86 -8.60 -0.67 -3.85
C VAL A 86 -9.29 -0.78 -5.21
N ALA A 87 -9.31 -1.97 -5.82
CA ALA A 87 -9.95 -2.19 -7.12
C ALA A 87 -11.44 -1.83 -7.10
N ASN A 88 -12.14 -2.16 -6.01
CA ASN A 88 -13.56 -1.84 -5.88
C ASN A 88 -13.80 -0.34 -5.65
N ALA A 89 -12.91 0.36 -4.95
CA ALA A 89 -12.97 1.82 -4.83
C ALA A 89 -12.77 2.49 -6.20
N GLN A 90 -11.75 2.07 -6.94
CA GLN A 90 -11.46 2.60 -8.28
C GLN A 90 -12.61 2.34 -9.27
N LYS A 91 -13.25 1.16 -9.25
CA LYS A 91 -14.44 0.84 -10.08
C LYS A 91 -15.60 1.80 -9.83
N LYS A 92 -15.69 2.39 -8.64
CA LYS A 92 -16.70 3.41 -8.29
C LYS A 92 -16.24 4.84 -8.58
N GLY A 93 -15.12 5.01 -9.28
CA GLY A 93 -14.51 6.31 -9.59
C GLY A 93 -13.74 6.91 -8.41
N GLY A 94 -13.45 6.12 -7.39
CA GLY A 94 -12.68 6.56 -6.22
C GLY A 94 -11.17 6.60 -6.48
N VAL A 95 -10.48 7.45 -5.73
CA VAL A 95 -9.01 7.59 -5.74
C VAL A 95 -8.42 6.77 -4.62
N ALA A 96 -7.39 5.99 -4.94
CA ALA A 96 -6.71 5.12 -3.99
C ALA A 96 -5.22 5.45 -3.90
N ALA A 97 -4.67 5.31 -2.68
CA ALA A 97 -3.24 5.36 -2.43
C ALA A 97 -2.78 4.09 -1.69
N TYR A 98 -1.53 3.71 -1.90
CA TYR A 98 -0.90 2.55 -1.29
C TYR A 98 0.48 2.92 -0.77
N ILE A 99 0.68 2.82 0.54
CA ILE A 99 1.97 3.00 1.20
C ILE A 99 2.59 1.61 1.35
N ASP A 100 3.53 1.29 0.46
CA ASP A 100 4.22 0.00 0.39
C ASP A 100 5.51 0.05 1.22
N ALA A 101 5.37 -0.09 2.54
CA ALA A 101 6.51 -0.07 3.46
C ALA A 101 7.35 -1.37 3.42
N GLU A 102 6.82 -2.45 2.85
CA GLU A 102 7.55 -3.70 2.65
C GLU A 102 8.29 -3.76 1.32
N HIS A 103 8.05 -2.79 0.41
CA HIS A 103 8.59 -2.76 -0.96
C HIS A 103 8.27 -4.05 -1.76
N ALA A 104 7.09 -4.62 -1.52
CA ALA A 104 6.69 -5.93 -2.01
C ALA A 104 5.48 -5.91 -2.96
N LEU A 105 4.93 -4.73 -3.27
CA LEU A 105 3.78 -4.59 -4.15
C LEU A 105 4.14 -4.96 -5.59
N ASP A 106 3.52 -6.03 -6.12
CA ASP A 106 3.66 -6.45 -7.51
C ASP A 106 2.56 -5.82 -8.38
N PRO A 107 2.93 -4.93 -9.34
CA PRO A 107 1.99 -4.30 -10.25
C PRO A 107 1.23 -5.30 -11.13
N ALA A 108 1.88 -6.38 -11.57
CA ALA A 108 1.25 -7.39 -12.41
C ALA A 108 0.20 -8.19 -11.62
N TYR A 109 0.48 -8.49 -10.36
CA TYR A 109 -0.49 -9.12 -9.47
C TYR A 109 -1.66 -8.19 -9.16
N ALA A 110 -1.41 -6.91 -8.86
CA ALA A 110 -2.45 -5.91 -8.62
C ALA A 110 -3.41 -5.78 -9.82
N ARG A 111 -2.88 -5.72 -11.05
CA ARG A 111 -3.71 -5.72 -12.28
C ARG A 111 -4.60 -6.96 -12.40
N LYS A 112 -4.08 -8.15 -12.10
CA LYS A 112 -4.87 -9.40 -12.13
C LYS A 112 -6.04 -9.37 -11.14
N LEU A 113 -5.91 -8.64 -10.04
CA LEU A 113 -6.98 -8.43 -9.06
C LEU A 113 -7.95 -7.31 -9.48
N GLY A 114 -7.71 -6.65 -10.60
CA GLY A 114 -8.58 -5.61 -11.14
C GLY A 114 -8.22 -4.20 -10.68
N VAL A 115 -7.04 -3.99 -10.11
CA VAL A 115 -6.54 -2.66 -9.78
C VAL A 115 -6.11 -1.93 -11.04
N ASP A 116 -6.57 -0.70 -11.21
CA ASP A 116 -6.04 0.23 -12.21
C ASP A 116 -4.71 0.78 -11.68
N THR A 117 -3.61 0.22 -12.18
CA THR A 117 -2.25 0.57 -11.74
C THR A 117 -1.82 1.95 -12.25
N ASP A 118 -2.42 2.45 -13.32
CA ASP A 118 -2.08 3.75 -13.91
C ASP A 118 -2.62 4.91 -13.06
N SER A 119 -3.69 4.67 -12.30
CA SER A 119 -4.31 5.65 -11.40
C SER A 119 -3.98 5.43 -9.92
N LEU A 120 -3.43 4.25 -9.53
CA LEU A 120 -3.05 3.98 -8.15
C LEU A 120 -1.80 4.79 -7.77
N ILE A 121 -1.92 5.58 -6.69
CA ILE A 121 -0.80 6.30 -6.10
C ILE A 121 -0.04 5.36 -5.18
N VAL A 122 1.27 5.19 -5.42
CA VAL A 122 2.14 4.35 -4.59
C VAL A 122 3.25 5.17 -4.01
N SER A 123 3.56 4.92 -2.72
CA SER A 123 4.73 5.45 -2.03
C SER A 123 5.48 4.32 -1.35
N GLN A 124 6.82 4.32 -1.48
CA GLN A 124 7.72 3.36 -0.85
C GLN A 124 8.67 4.12 0.09
N PRO A 125 8.26 4.38 1.34
CA PRO A 125 9.01 5.18 2.29
C PRO A 125 10.17 4.40 2.92
N ASP A 126 11.24 5.13 3.31
CA ASP A 126 12.43 4.55 3.94
C ASP A 126 12.27 4.26 5.43
N ASN A 127 11.31 4.90 6.11
CA ASN A 127 11.06 4.75 7.55
C ASN A 127 9.60 5.03 7.90
N GLY A 128 9.22 4.69 9.14
CA GLY A 128 7.85 4.81 9.62
C GLY A 128 7.33 6.24 9.71
N GLU A 129 8.17 7.20 10.10
CA GLU A 129 7.80 8.62 10.16
C GLU A 129 7.44 9.15 8.78
N GLN A 130 8.28 8.87 7.78
CA GLN A 130 8.05 9.27 6.40
C GLN A 130 6.76 8.66 5.85
N ALA A 131 6.53 7.36 6.08
CA ALA A 131 5.33 6.66 5.66
C ALA A 131 4.06 7.35 6.18
N LEU A 132 4.04 7.65 7.48
CA LEU A 132 2.87 8.22 8.15
C LEU A 132 2.66 9.70 7.83
N GLU A 133 3.74 10.46 7.58
CA GLU A 133 3.66 11.85 7.12
C GLU A 133 3.13 11.93 5.69
N ILE A 134 3.61 11.08 4.78
CA ILE A 134 3.08 11.00 3.42
C ILE A 134 1.60 10.64 3.45
N ALA A 135 1.21 9.64 4.27
CA ALA A 135 -0.19 9.28 4.43
C ALA A 135 -1.05 10.46 4.94
N ASP A 136 -0.59 11.17 5.98
CA ASP A 136 -1.30 12.35 6.53
C ASP A 136 -1.47 13.46 5.48
N MET A 137 -0.43 13.73 4.67
CA MET A 137 -0.49 14.73 3.59
C MET A 137 -1.49 14.34 2.51
N LEU A 138 -1.48 13.08 2.07
CA LEU A 138 -2.40 12.56 1.06
C LEU A 138 -3.85 12.58 1.56
N ILE A 139 -4.11 12.18 2.82
CA ILE A 139 -5.44 12.25 3.44
C ILE A 139 -5.95 13.69 3.49
N ARG A 140 -5.11 14.63 3.95
CA ARG A 140 -5.47 16.07 4.06
C ARG A 140 -5.75 16.74 2.74
N SER A 141 -5.32 16.17 1.61
CA SER A 141 -5.69 16.69 0.29
C SER A 141 -7.20 16.63 0.04
N GLY A 142 -7.92 15.74 0.77
CA GLY A 142 -9.36 15.49 0.56
C GLY A 142 -9.68 14.82 -0.77
N ALA A 143 -8.67 14.32 -1.49
CA ALA A 143 -8.84 13.71 -2.80
C ALA A 143 -8.94 12.18 -2.76
N LEU A 144 -8.57 11.54 -1.64
CA LEU A 144 -8.57 10.08 -1.50
C LEU A 144 -9.90 9.54 -0.95
N ASP A 145 -10.33 8.42 -1.49
CA ASP A 145 -11.40 7.59 -0.91
C ASP A 145 -10.83 6.46 -0.04
N VAL A 146 -9.69 5.89 -0.43
CA VAL A 146 -9.02 4.84 0.33
C VAL A 146 -7.50 5.01 0.32
N ILE A 147 -6.87 4.74 1.46
CA ILE A 147 -5.43 4.61 1.61
C ILE A 147 -5.10 3.31 2.32
N VAL A 148 -4.16 2.55 1.77
CA VAL A 148 -3.63 1.31 2.37
C VAL A 148 -2.23 1.56 2.89
N ILE A 149 -1.90 1.07 4.08
CA ILE A 149 -0.56 1.04 4.65
C ILE A 149 -0.17 -0.43 4.87
N ASP A 150 0.77 -0.93 4.08
CA ASP A 150 1.23 -2.31 4.07
C ASP A 150 2.74 -2.38 4.34
N SER A 151 3.17 -2.86 5.47
CA SER A 151 2.42 -3.21 6.67
C SER A 151 2.91 -2.39 7.87
N VAL A 152 2.10 -2.34 8.94
CA VAL A 152 2.52 -1.70 10.22
C VAL A 152 3.82 -2.29 10.75
N ALA A 153 4.05 -3.59 10.52
CA ALA A 153 5.28 -4.26 10.96
C ALA A 153 6.55 -3.69 10.32
N ALA A 154 6.45 -3.16 9.10
CA ALA A 154 7.55 -2.56 8.34
C ALA A 154 7.77 -1.07 8.65
N LEU A 155 6.88 -0.44 9.42
CA LEU A 155 7.03 0.97 9.84
C LEU A 155 8.08 1.10 10.94
N VAL A 156 9.35 0.94 10.57
CA VAL A 156 10.47 1.07 11.50
C VAL A 156 10.74 2.54 11.78
N PRO A 157 10.81 2.97 13.06
CA PRO A 157 11.18 4.33 13.41
C PRO A 157 12.58 4.69 12.91
N LYS A 158 12.75 5.93 12.44
CA LYS A 158 14.05 6.42 11.93
C LYS A 158 15.16 6.24 12.95
N ALA A 159 14.91 6.53 14.23
CA ALA A 159 15.87 6.37 15.31
C ALA A 159 16.33 4.91 15.50
N GLU A 160 15.48 3.94 15.17
CA GLU A 160 15.83 2.52 15.19
C GLU A 160 16.71 2.13 14.00
N ILE A 161 16.48 2.73 12.83
CA ILE A 161 17.30 2.51 11.62
C ILE A 161 18.71 3.11 11.78
N GLU A 162 18.80 4.29 12.39
CA GLU A 162 20.07 5.01 12.61
C GLU A 162 20.84 4.54 13.84
N GLY A 163 20.23 3.70 14.72
CA GLY A 163 20.85 3.12 15.90
C GLY A 163 21.84 2.00 15.57
N GLU A 164 22.64 1.62 16.56
CA GLU A 164 23.56 0.50 16.43
C GLU A 164 22.85 -0.85 16.63
N MET A 165 23.39 -1.92 16.05
CA MET A 165 22.89 -3.28 16.25
C MET A 165 22.97 -3.67 17.72
N GLY A 166 21.81 -3.88 18.34
CA GLY A 166 21.70 -4.24 19.76
C GLY A 166 21.16 -3.13 20.67
N ASP A 167 20.96 -1.91 20.13
CA ASP A 167 20.31 -0.85 20.85
C ASP A 167 18.86 -1.20 21.20
N SER A 168 18.45 -0.86 22.42
CA SER A 168 17.08 -1.12 22.90
C SER A 168 16.15 0.04 22.54
N HIS A 169 15.34 -0.12 21.53
CA HIS A 169 14.34 0.87 21.09
C HIS A 169 12.90 0.51 21.51
N VAL A 170 12.73 0.03 22.73
CA VAL A 170 11.45 -0.47 23.24
C VAL A 170 10.34 0.57 23.11
N GLY A 171 9.30 0.20 22.36
CA GLY A 171 8.05 0.96 22.26
C GLY A 171 8.09 2.19 21.35
N LEU A 172 9.16 2.46 20.61
CA LEU A 172 9.21 3.59 19.67
C LEU A 172 8.14 3.47 18.58
N GLN A 173 8.02 2.30 17.98
CA GLN A 173 7.00 2.05 16.96
C GLN A 173 5.58 2.25 17.50
N ALA A 174 5.28 1.76 18.69
CA ALA A 174 3.96 1.92 19.31
C ALA A 174 3.65 3.39 19.63
N ARG A 175 4.64 4.18 20.03
CA ARG A 175 4.50 5.64 20.24
C ARG A 175 4.24 6.36 18.92
N LEU A 176 5.02 6.04 17.89
CA LEU A 176 4.87 6.60 16.55
C LEU A 176 3.47 6.33 16.00
N MET A 177 3.00 5.09 16.05
CA MET A 177 1.64 4.71 15.62
C MET A 177 0.56 5.44 16.41
N SER A 178 0.67 5.48 17.75
CA SER A 178 -0.31 6.18 18.59
C SER A 178 -0.38 7.67 18.29
N GLN A 179 0.74 8.30 18.01
CA GLN A 179 0.82 9.72 17.64
C GLN A 179 0.20 9.97 16.27
N ALA A 180 0.58 9.16 15.27
CA ALA A 180 0.10 9.29 13.91
C ALA A 180 -1.41 9.08 13.82
N LEU A 181 -1.95 8.03 14.45
CA LEU A 181 -3.39 7.74 14.43
C LEU A 181 -4.20 8.88 15.06
N ARG A 182 -3.74 9.44 16.20
CA ARG A 182 -4.41 10.62 16.78
C ARG A 182 -4.40 11.83 15.86
N LYS A 183 -3.29 12.04 15.13
CA LYS A 183 -3.16 13.15 14.19
C LYS A 183 -4.05 12.96 12.95
N MET A 184 -4.12 11.74 12.42
CA MET A 184 -4.86 11.43 11.18
C MET A 184 -6.36 11.25 11.39
N THR A 185 -6.85 10.85 12.57
CA THR A 185 -8.28 10.55 12.81
C THR A 185 -9.19 11.71 12.40
N GLY A 186 -8.85 12.94 12.78
CA GLY A 186 -9.64 14.12 12.40
C GLY A 186 -9.60 14.39 10.89
N ALA A 187 -8.43 14.22 10.26
CA ALA A 187 -8.28 14.41 8.82
C ALA A 187 -9.05 13.35 8.01
N LEU A 188 -9.01 12.08 8.43
CA LEU A 188 -9.77 10.99 7.82
C LEU A 188 -11.28 11.26 7.84
N ALA A 189 -11.81 11.68 9.01
CA ALA A 189 -13.22 12.00 9.17
C ALA A 189 -13.66 13.20 8.30
N GLN A 190 -12.83 14.25 8.21
CA GLN A 190 -13.11 15.42 7.40
C GLN A 190 -13.02 15.15 5.90
N ALA A 191 -12.05 14.34 5.49
CA ALA A 191 -11.84 13.98 4.09
C ALA A 191 -12.80 12.90 3.59
N GLY A 192 -13.46 12.15 4.49
CA GLY A 192 -14.24 10.97 4.13
C GLY A 192 -13.39 9.81 3.60
N THR A 193 -12.08 9.81 3.94
CA THR A 193 -11.12 8.80 3.48
C THR A 193 -11.15 7.58 4.40
N THR A 194 -11.16 6.38 3.82
CA THR A 194 -10.97 5.12 4.56
C THR A 194 -9.49 4.75 4.61
N ALA A 195 -8.92 4.58 5.80
CA ALA A 195 -7.56 4.08 5.99
C ALA A 195 -7.56 2.60 6.38
N ILE A 196 -6.78 1.79 5.66
CA ILE A 196 -6.59 0.36 5.90
C ILE A 196 -5.15 0.15 6.35
N PHE A 197 -4.96 -0.32 7.58
CA PHE A 197 -3.66 -0.72 8.12
C PHE A 197 -3.55 -2.24 8.09
N ILE A 198 -2.64 -2.76 7.28
CA ILE A 198 -2.30 -4.17 7.30
C ILE A 198 -1.34 -4.42 8.46
N ASN A 199 -1.64 -5.41 9.30
CA ASN A 199 -0.80 -5.74 10.44
C ASN A 199 -0.55 -7.24 10.50
N GLN A 200 0.56 -7.62 11.16
CA GLN A 200 0.95 -9.00 11.38
C GLN A 200 0.61 -9.41 12.81
N LEU A 201 0.05 -10.60 12.97
CA LEU A 201 -0.11 -11.25 14.26
C LEU A 201 1.21 -11.89 14.67
N ARG A 202 1.60 -11.70 15.93
CA ARG A 202 2.75 -12.33 16.57
C ARG A 202 2.30 -12.97 17.87
N GLU A 203 2.96 -14.04 18.27
CA GLU A 203 2.73 -14.69 19.57
C GLU A 203 3.74 -14.24 20.60
N LYS A 204 3.27 -13.90 21.79
CA LYS A 204 4.12 -13.65 22.95
C LYS A 204 4.59 -14.97 23.54
N ILE A 205 5.91 -15.18 23.55
CA ILE A 205 6.52 -16.33 24.19
C ILE A 205 6.33 -16.24 25.72
N GLY A 206 5.88 -17.34 26.35
CA GLY A 206 5.77 -17.42 27.82
C GLY A 206 4.42 -16.99 28.40
N VAL A 207 3.41 -16.74 27.59
CA VAL A 207 2.04 -16.52 28.07
C VAL A 207 1.34 -17.85 28.23
N PHE A 208 1.23 -18.35 29.48
CA PHE A 208 0.57 -19.62 29.78
C PHE A 208 -0.95 -19.48 30.03
N PHE A 209 -1.45 -18.26 30.23
CA PHE A 209 -2.87 -17.96 30.45
C PHE A 209 -3.27 -16.70 29.67
N GLY A 210 -4.41 -16.74 28.97
CA GLY A 210 -4.92 -15.65 28.16
C GLY A 210 -4.57 -15.79 26.67
N ASN A 211 -4.87 -14.76 25.87
CA ASN A 211 -4.54 -14.74 24.43
C ASN A 211 -3.05 -14.38 24.22
N PRO A 212 -2.23 -15.29 23.68
CA PRO A 212 -0.82 -15.01 23.40
C PRO A 212 -0.64 -14.09 22.19
N GLU A 213 -1.67 -13.92 21.35
CA GLU A 213 -1.59 -13.12 20.13
C GLU A 213 -1.35 -11.64 20.46
N THR A 214 -0.47 -11.01 19.69
CA THR A 214 -0.18 -9.58 19.76
C THR A 214 0.07 -9.04 18.36
N THR A 215 -0.17 -7.73 18.20
CA THR A 215 0.11 -7.02 16.95
C THR A 215 1.34 -6.13 17.12
N THR A 216 2.02 -5.85 16.03
CA THR A 216 3.05 -4.80 15.97
C THR A 216 2.39 -3.42 16.06
N GLY A 217 3.12 -2.40 16.53
CA GLY A 217 2.57 -1.05 16.68
C GLY A 217 1.75 -0.81 17.95
N GLY A 218 1.68 -1.80 18.86
CA GLY A 218 1.01 -1.69 20.16
C GLY A 218 -0.52 -1.82 20.07
N LYS A 219 -1.21 -1.34 21.14
CA LYS A 219 -2.69 -1.42 21.27
C LYS A 219 -3.44 -0.25 20.60
N ALA A 220 -2.78 0.52 19.77
CA ALA A 220 -3.39 1.68 19.13
C ALA A 220 -4.17 1.33 17.84
N LEU A 221 -3.95 0.13 17.33
CA LEU A 221 -4.64 -0.48 16.18
C LEU A 221 -5.55 -1.60 16.60
#